data_8f210a7529b2a09643cefcd6029f0c35
#
_entry.id   8f210a7529b2a09643cefcd6029f0c35
#
_cell.length_a   1.000
_cell.length_b   1.000
_cell.length_c   1.000
_cell.angle_alpha   90.00
_cell.angle_beta   90.00
_cell.angle_gamma   90.00
#
_symmetry.space_group_name_H-M   'P 1'
#
loop_
_entity.id
_entity.type
_entity.pdbx_description
1 polymer ?
#
loop_
_entity_poly.entity_id
_entity_poly.type
_entity_poly.pdbx_seq_one_letter_code
_entity_poly.pdbx_strand_id
1 'polypeptide(L)'
;MRRLWPLALGSAIIIAVLAPLLLTNLILARGDMFLYFYPYWDARADALRELRLPLWTPELFMGAPFLANPQSGVLYPLNWPLTPFDAPLAVKISLGLHALLAWAGTYAYTRGRLALTSAGAGLAATTFALGGYVLAQAEHINQFQALAWLPWLLYAAGLPGRSALQRAGLTGLVLALAGCAAPPAADTSASTA
;
A
#
# COMPACT_ATOMS: atom_id res chain seq x y z
N MET A 1 3.64 -18.84 -26.79
CA MET A 1 3.61 -17.41 -26.41
C MET A 1 2.54 -17.24 -25.32
N ARG A 2 2.95 -16.97 -24.08
CA ARG A 2 2.00 -16.68 -22.99
C ARG A 2 1.25 -15.40 -23.37
N ARG A 3 -0.09 -15.48 -23.46
CA ARG A 3 -0.90 -14.32 -23.81
C ARG A 3 -0.77 -13.26 -22.70
N LEU A 4 -0.08 -12.16 -22.97
CA LEU A 4 0.14 -11.05 -22.03
C LEU A 4 -1.07 -10.08 -21.96
N TRP A 5 -2.07 -10.29 -22.83
CA TRP A 5 -3.25 -9.41 -22.91
C TRP A 5 -4.02 -9.25 -21.58
N PRO A 6 -4.14 -10.30 -20.68
CA PRO A 6 -4.85 -10.07 -19.43
C PRO A 6 -4.07 -9.18 -18.47
N LEU A 7 -2.73 -9.20 -18.55
CA LEU A 7 -1.90 -8.28 -17.78
C LEU A 7 -2.10 -6.84 -18.25
N ALA A 8 -2.03 -6.62 -19.56
CA ALA A 8 -2.22 -5.30 -20.16
C ALA A 8 -3.65 -4.76 -19.89
N LEU A 9 -4.67 -5.60 -20.06
CA LEU A 9 -6.06 -5.21 -19.83
C LEU A 9 -6.32 -4.88 -18.36
N GLY A 10 -5.86 -5.72 -17.43
CA GLY A 10 -6.06 -5.50 -16.01
C GLY A 10 -5.37 -4.22 -15.52
N SER A 11 -4.11 -4.00 -15.93
CA SER A 11 -3.40 -2.75 -15.62
C SER A 11 -4.11 -1.53 -16.24
N ALA A 12 -4.59 -1.63 -17.47
CA ALA A 12 -5.33 -0.56 -18.15
C ALA A 12 -6.64 -0.23 -17.41
N ILE A 13 -7.38 -1.24 -16.92
CA ILE A 13 -8.61 -1.02 -16.14
C ILE A 13 -8.28 -0.27 -14.84
N ILE A 14 -7.23 -0.69 -14.11
CA ILE A 14 -6.83 0.00 -12.88
C ILE A 14 -6.46 1.46 -13.16
N ILE A 15 -5.64 1.69 -14.19
CA ILE A 15 -5.23 3.03 -14.58
C ILE A 15 -6.47 3.86 -14.98
N ALA A 16 -7.39 3.29 -15.76
CA ALA A 16 -8.60 3.98 -16.20
C ALA A 16 -9.51 4.37 -15.02
N VAL A 17 -9.68 3.47 -14.03
CA VAL A 17 -10.50 3.75 -12.84
C VAL A 17 -9.84 4.83 -11.96
N LEU A 18 -8.52 4.81 -11.84
CA LEU A 18 -7.78 5.80 -11.04
C LEU A 18 -7.41 7.05 -11.84
N ALA A 19 -7.61 7.08 -13.16
CA ALA A 19 -7.24 8.20 -14.03
C ALA A 19 -7.82 9.55 -13.59
N PRO A 20 -9.10 9.67 -13.17
CA PRO A 20 -9.62 10.94 -12.67
C PRO A 20 -8.84 11.49 -11.49
N LEU A 21 -8.38 10.61 -10.58
CA LEU A 21 -7.56 11.00 -9.45
C LEU A 21 -6.11 11.29 -9.85
N LEU A 22 -5.51 10.44 -10.70
CA LEU A 22 -4.09 10.51 -11.05
C LEU A 22 -3.77 11.64 -12.04
N LEU A 23 -4.69 11.93 -12.98
CA LEU A 23 -4.43 12.85 -14.11
C LEU A 23 -5.07 14.23 -13.95
N THR A 24 -5.77 14.48 -12.84
CA THR A 24 -6.40 15.78 -12.58
C THR A 24 -5.84 16.39 -11.29
N ASN A 25 -6.21 17.65 -11.03
CA ASN A 25 -5.88 18.33 -9.77
C ASN A 25 -6.81 17.96 -8.61
N LEU A 26 -7.66 16.95 -8.78
CA LEU A 26 -8.50 16.44 -7.70
C LEU A 26 -7.61 15.85 -6.60
N ILE A 27 -7.98 16.07 -5.36
CA ILE A 27 -7.34 15.51 -4.17
C ILE A 27 -8.35 14.67 -3.39
N LEU A 28 -7.84 13.70 -2.64
CA LEU A 28 -8.64 12.98 -1.65
C LEU A 28 -8.80 13.89 -0.42
N ALA A 29 -9.99 14.43 -0.22
CA ALA A 29 -10.27 15.36 0.88
C ALA A 29 -11.24 14.74 1.92
N ARG A 30 -11.44 13.43 1.89
CA ARG A 30 -12.36 12.72 2.77
C ARG A 30 -11.66 12.23 4.02
N GLY A 31 -12.35 12.33 5.16
CA GLY A 31 -11.92 11.76 6.44
C GLY A 31 -10.52 12.21 6.87
N ASP A 32 -9.73 11.26 7.33
CA ASP A 32 -8.40 11.49 7.88
C ASP A 32 -7.36 11.89 6.83
N MET A 33 -7.66 11.72 5.54
CA MET A 33 -6.69 12.02 4.49
C MET A 33 -6.24 13.48 4.54
N PHE A 34 -7.18 14.41 4.64
CA PHE A 34 -6.88 15.84 4.62
C PHE A 34 -6.30 16.34 5.95
N LEU A 35 -6.91 15.92 7.08
CA LEU A 35 -6.55 16.45 8.39
C LEU A 35 -5.35 15.78 9.04
N TYR A 36 -5.07 14.54 8.64
CA TYR A 36 -4.06 13.71 9.28
C TYR A 36 -2.95 13.28 8.30
N PHE A 37 -3.28 12.56 7.21
CA PHE A 37 -2.27 11.96 6.37
C PHE A 37 -1.46 12.97 5.55
N TYR A 38 -2.06 14.00 4.96
CA TYR A 38 -1.29 15.00 4.20
C TYR A 38 -0.27 15.74 5.07
N PRO A 39 -0.61 16.26 6.27
CA PRO A 39 0.40 16.85 7.16
C PRO A 39 1.52 15.88 7.55
N TYR A 40 1.18 14.60 7.77
CA TYR A 40 2.19 13.58 8.08
C TYR A 40 3.12 13.29 6.90
N TRP A 41 2.58 13.28 5.69
CA TRP A 41 3.39 13.06 4.50
C TRP A 41 4.32 14.24 4.23
N ASP A 42 3.87 15.47 4.40
CA ASP A 42 4.72 16.67 4.26
C ASP A 42 5.81 16.69 5.34
N ALA A 43 5.47 16.54 6.62
CA ALA A 43 6.44 16.52 7.71
C ALA A 43 7.51 15.41 7.54
N ARG A 44 7.10 14.22 7.06
CA ARG A 44 8.04 13.16 6.71
C ARG A 44 8.93 13.56 5.56
N ALA A 45 8.36 14.10 4.47
CA ALA A 45 9.10 14.48 3.28
C ALA A 45 10.14 15.56 3.59
N ASP A 46 9.79 16.56 4.35
CA ASP A 46 10.68 17.64 4.75
C ASP A 46 11.87 17.12 5.55
N ALA A 47 11.61 16.27 6.55
CA ALA A 47 12.68 15.67 7.33
C ALA A 47 13.62 14.80 6.48
N LEU A 48 13.08 14.01 5.55
CA LEU A 48 13.86 13.13 4.68
C LEU A 48 14.66 13.93 3.63
N ARG A 49 14.12 15.03 3.11
CA ARG A 49 14.87 15.95 2.22
C ARG A 49 16.09 16.55 2.91
N GLU A 50 15.98 16.80 4.22
CA GLU A 50 17.08 17.27 5.07
C GLU A 50 18.02 16.15 5.53
N LEU A 51 17.82 14.91 5.08
CA LEU A 51 18.50 13.69 5.53
C LEU A 51 18.42 13.50 7.06
N ARG A 52 17.34 13.99 7.66
CA ARG A 52 17.07 13.94 9.08
C ARG A 52 16.02 12.86 9.37
N LEU A 53 16.28 12.02 10.36
CA LEU A 53 15.27 11.08 10.85
C LEU A 53 14.23 11.84 11.68
N PRO A 54 12.93 11.83 11.32
CA PRO A 54 11.90 12.58 12.03
C PRO A 54 11.49 11.87 13.33
N LEU A 55 12.28 12.03 14.38
CA LEU A 55 11.98 11.45 15.70
C LEU A 55 10.80 12.14 16.36
N TRP A 56 10.75 13.46 16.22
CA TRP A 56 9.76 14.35 16.83
C TRP A 56 9.31 15.39 15.82
N THR A 57 8.05 15.78 15.88
CA THR A 57 7.51 16.93 15.14
C THR A 57 6.85 17.91 16.11
N PRO A 58 7.25 19.19 16.11
CA PRO A 58 6.60 20.22 16.91
C PRO A 58 5.29 20.75 16.26
N GLU A 59 5.11 20.51 14.97
CA GLU A 59 4.03 21.11 14.17
C GLU A 59 2.70 20.39 14.31
N LEU A 60 2.73 19.13 14.73
CA LEU A 60 1.53 18.31 14.88
C LEU A 60 1.18 18.13 16.36
N PHE A 61 -0.07 18.39 16.71
CA PHE A 61 -0.61 18.16 18.06
C PHE A 61 0.20 18.80 19.19
N MET A 62 0.76 20.02 18.96
CA MET A 62 1.62 20.73 19.91
C MET A 62 2.94 19.98 20.22
N GLY A 63 3.32 19.06 19.37
CA GLY A 63 4.52 18.23 19.51
C GLY A 63 4.20 16.77 19.77
N ALA A 64 4.69 15.89 18.89
CA ALA A 64 4.42 14.45 18.96
C ALA A 64 5.65 13.61 18.56
N PRO A 65 5.83 12.40 19.14
CA PRO A 65 6.85 11.45 18.71
C PRO A 65 6.50 10.89 17.33
N PHE A 66 7.10 11.46 16.28
CA PHE A 66 6.71 11.21 14.90
C PHE A 66 7.09 9.80 14.41
N LEU A 67 8.36 9.40 14.63
CA LEU A 67 8.83 8.08 14.21
C LEU A 67 8.13 6.92 14.94
N ALA A 68 7.75 7.15 16.19
CA ALA A 68 7.05 6.15 16.99
C ALA A 68 5.60 5.92 16.52
N ASN A 69 5.07 6.82 15.71
CA ASN A 69 3.76 6.64 15.10
C ASN A 69 3.90 5.84 13.80
N PRO A 70 3.46 4.59 13.73
CA PRO A 70 3.57 3.76 12.52
C PRO A 70 2.76 4.31 11.34
N GLN A 71 1.74 5.13 11.60
CA GLN A 71 0.97 5.80 10.55
C GLN A 71 1.76 6.89 9.82
N SER A 72 2.89 7.35 10.39
CA SER A 72 3.79 8.29 9.71
C SER A 72 4.40 7.73 8.42
N GLY A 73 4.48 6.38 8.31
CA GLY A 73 5.02 5.68 7.14
C GLY A 73 6.50 5.98 6.87
N VAL A 74 7.27 6.44 7.88
CA VAL A 74 8.70 6.78 7.75
C VAL A 74 9.52 5.54 7.38
N LEU A 75 9.23 4.41 8.01
CA LEU A 75 9.96 3.17 7.80
C LEU A 75 9.49 2.37 6.57
N TYR A 76 8.48 2.85 5.87
CA TYR A 76 7.96 2.16 4.69
C TYR A 76 8.73 2.57 3.42
N PRO A 77 9.58 1.68 2.85
CA PRO A 77 10.55 2.07 1.83
C PRO A 77 9.93 2.54 0.51
N LEU A 78 8.70 2.09 0.17
CA LEU A 78 8.02 2.54 -1.04
C LEU A 78 7.52 3.99 -0.95
N ASN A 79 7.54 4.59 0.24
CA ASN A 79 7.25 6.01 0.41
C ASN A 79 8.48 6.91 0.16
N TRP A 80 9.71 6.37 0.24
CA TRP A 80 10.94 7.17 0.11
C TRP A 80 11.10 7.81 -1.27
N PRO A 81 10.87 7.11 -2.40
CA PRO A 81 10.94 7.71 -3.72
C PRO A 81 9.91 8.82 -3.95
N LEU A 82 8.88 8.91 -3.10
CA LEU A 82 7.81 9.90 -3.20
C LEU A 82 8.12 11.20 -2.44
N THR A 83 9.23 11.25 -1.70
CA THR A 83 9.69 12.42 -0.94
C THR A 83 9.85 13.72 -1.77
N PRO A 84 10.24 13.69 -3.07
CA PRO A 84 10.35 14.93 -3.85
C PRO A 84 9.01 15.60 -4.19
N PHE A 85 7.89 14.88 -4.06
CA PHE A 85 6.56 15.37 -4.42
C PHE A 85 5.86 15.99 -3.20
N ASP A 86 4.90 16.88 -3.45
CA ASP A 86 3.95 17.34 -2.43
C ASP A 86 3.03 16.21 -1.96
N ALA A 87 2.51 16.30 -0.74
CA ALA A 87 1.75 15.21 -0.14
C ALA A 87 0.55 14.74 -0.99
N PRO A 88 -0.29 15.63 -1.59
CA PRO A 88 -1.38 15.19 -2.45
C PRO A 88 -0.93 14.38 -3.65
N LEU A 89 0.13 14.78 -4.34
CA LEU A 89 0.65 14.04 -5.50
C LEU A 89 1.32 12.73 -5.07
N ALA A 90 2.11 12.76 -4.00
CA ALA A 90 2.77 11.58 -3.47
C ALA A 90 1.76 10.50 -3.04
N VAL A 91 0.66 10.90 -2.39
CA VAL A 91 -0.44 9.98 -2.03
C VAL A 91 -1.11 9.40 -3.27
N LYS A 92 -1.41 10.20 -4.28
CA LYS A 92 -1.99 9.72 -5.55
C LYS A 92 -1.10 8.67 -6.21
N ILE A 93 0.20 8.96 -6.34
CA ILE A 93 1.17 8.01 -6.91
C ILE A 93 1.20 6.73 -6.06
N SER A 94 1.23 6.87 -4.75
CA SER A 94 1.21 5.72 -3.84
C SER A 94 -0.03 4.86 -4.01
N LEU A 95 -1.23 5.46 -4.12
CA LEU A 95 -2.47 4.73 -4.37
C LEU A 95 -2.42 3.95 -5.69
N GLY A 96 -1.99 4.59 -6.77
CA GLY A 96 -1.82 3.94 -8.06
C GLY A 96 -0.84 2.78 -8.03
N LEU A 97 0.33 3.00 -7.42
CA LEU A 97 1.37 1.99 -7.26
C LEU A 97 0.86 0.77 -6.47
N HIS A 98 0.18 1.00 -5.34
CA HIS A 98 -0.28 -0.09 -4.48
C HIS A 98 -1.51 -0.81 -5.05
N ALA A 99 -2.36 -0.13 -5.81
CA ALA A 99 -3.43 -0.80 -6.58
C ALA A 99 -2.84 -1.77 -7.62
N LEU A 100 -1.80 -1.34 -8.34
CA LEU A 100 -1.07 -2.21 -9.28
C LEU A 100 -0.33 -3.34 -8.56
N LEU A 101 0.27 -3.07 -7.40
CA LEU A 101 0.93 -4.07 -6.56
C LEU A 101 -0.07 -5.13 -6.09
N ALA A 102 -1.23 -4.73 -5.57
CA ALA A 102 -2.31 -5.62 -5.16
C ALA A 102 -2.80 -6.49 -6.32
N TRP A 103 -3.00 -5.87 -7.50
CA TRP A 103 -3.40 -6.56 -8.71
C TRP A 103 -2.37 -7.60 -9.14
N ALA A 104 -1.10 -7.21 -9.23
CA ALA A 104 -0.01 -8.10 -9.63
C ALA A 104 0.16 -9.29 -8.68
N GLY A 105 0.09 -9.04 -7.37
CA GLY A 105 0.16 -10.09 -6.35
C GLY A 105 -0.99 -11.08 -6.45
N THR A 106 -2.22 -10.58 -6.61
CA THR A 106 -3.40 -11.43 -6.78
C THR A 106 -3.31 -12.25 -8.07
N TYR A 107 -2.88 -11.64 -9.16
CA TYR A 107 -2.67 -12.35 -10.41
C TYR A 107 -1.61 -13.45 -10.27
N ALA A 108 -0.46 -13.14 -9.65
CA ALA A 108 0.61 -14.10 -9.40
C ALA A 108 0.14 -15.27 -8.53
N TYR A 109 -0.58 -14.97 -7.45
CA TYR A 109 -1.13 -15.97 -6.54
C TYR A 109 -2.15 -16.88 -7.23
N THR A 110 -3.14 -16.32 -7.89
CA THR A 110 -4.22 -17.09 -8.53
C THR A 110 -3.73 -17.90 -9.73
N ARG A 111 -2.77 -17.37 -10.51
CA ARG A 111 -2.12 -18.12 -11.60
C ARG A 111 -1.19 -19.20 -11.09
N GLY A 112 -0.33 -18.84 -10.13
CA GLY A 112 0.76 -19.71 -9.67
C GLY A 112 0.33 -20.74 -8.64
N ARG A 113 -0.72 -20.47 -7.84
CA ARG A 113 -1.15 -21.31 -6.72
C ARG A 113 -2.50 -21.96 -6.93
N LEU A 114 -3.47 -21.23 -7.49
CA LEU A 114 -4.81 -21.74 -7.74
C LEU A 114 -4.99 -22.26 -9.17
N ALA A 115 -3.93 -22.18 -10.00
CA ALA A 115 -3.90 -22.66 -11.38
C ALA A 115 -5.06 -22.12 -12.26
N LEU A 116 -5.58 -20.94 -11.93
CA LEU A 116 -6.64 -20.32 -12.74
C LEU A 116 -6.14 -20.02 -14.17
N THR A 117 -7.05 -19.94 -15.13
CA THR A 117 -6.74 -19.43 -16.47
C THR A 117 -6.23 -18.00 -16.39
N SER A 118 -5.53 -17.51 -17.41
CA SER A 118 -5.04 -16.11 -17.42
C SER A 118 -6.20 -15.10 -17.32
N ALA A 119 -7.34 -15.39 -17.96
CA ALA A 119 -8.53 -14.55 -17.86
C ALA A 119 -9.14 -14.59 -16.44
N GLY A 120 -9.29 -15.79 -15.86
CA GLY A 120 -9.80 -15.95 -14.49
C GLY A 120 -8.92 -15.26 -13.43
N ALA A 121 -7.60 -15.38 -13.59
CA ALA A 121 -6.65 -14.70 -12.72
C ALA A 121 -6.70 -13.17 -12.88
N GLY A 122 -6.83 -12.67 -14.11
CA GLY A 122 -7.01 -11.24 -14.38
C GLY A 122 -8.31 -10.71 -13.76
N LEU A 123 -9.41 -11.45 -13.89
CA LEU A 123 -10.68 -11.07 -13.25
C LEU A 123 -10.55 -11.04 -11.73
N ALA A 124 -10.01 -12.08 -11.11
CA ALA A 124 -9.81 -12.15 -9.67
C ALA A 124 -8.92 -10.99 -9.16
N ALA A 125 -7.83 -10.70 -9.88
CA ALA A 125 -6.92 -9.61 -9.55
C ALA A 125 -7.61 -8.24 -9.64
N THR A 126 -8.40 -8.00 -10.66
CA THR A 126 -9.15 -6.76 -10.85
C THR A 126 -10.23 -6.60 -9.78
N THR A 127 -10.97 -7.68 -9.48
CA THR A 127 -11.97 -7.68 -8.42
C THR A 127 -11.36 -7.40 -7.04
N PHE A 128 -10.18 -7.95 -6.75
CA PHE A 128 -9.50 -7.66 -5.48
C PHE A 128 -9.02 -6.21 -5.43
N ALA A 129 -8.23 -5.77 -6.42
CA ALA A 129 -7.58 -4.46 -6.41
C ALA A 129 -8.57 -3.28 -6.46
N LEU A 130 -9.73 -3.46 -7.13
CA LEU A 130 -10.80 -2.47 -7.24
C LEU A 130 -12.02 -2.84 -6.38
N GLY A 131 -11.88 -3.80 -5.48
CA GLY A 131 -12.95 -4.19 -4.56
C GLY A 131 -13.35 -3.05 -3.64
N GLY A 132 -14.66 -2.95 -3.34
CA GLY A 132 -15.19 -1.84 -2.54
C GLY A 132 -14.49 -1.65 -1.19
N TYR A 133 -14.12 -2.74 -0.52
CA TYR A 133 -13.35 -2.66 0.73
C TYR A 133 -11.96 -2.06 0.52
N VAL A 134 -11.22 -2.52 -0.50
CA VAL A 134 -9.86 -2.02 -0.79
C VAL A 134 -9.91 -0.54 -1.16
N LEU A 135 -10.85 -0.12 -2.01
CA LEU A 135 -11.02 1.28 -2.38
C LEU A 135 -11.51 2.16 -1.22
N ALA A 136 -12.33 1.62 -0.32
CA ALA A 136 -12.75 2.34 0.88
C ALA A 136 -11.57 2.66 1.81
N GLN A 137 -10.51 1.83 1.79
CA GLN A 137 -9.29 2.11 2.56
C GLN A 137 -8.41 3.20 1.95
N ALA A 138 -8.76 3.78 0.80
CA ALA A 138 -7.98 4.86 0.20
C ALA A 138 -7.89 6.11 1.09
N GLU A 139 -8.87 6.34 1.98
CA GLU A 139 -8.82 7.40 2.99
C GLU A 139 -7.86 7.07 4.17
N HIS A 140 -7.47 5.82 4.31
CA HIS A 140 -6.48 5.34 5.29
C HIS A 140 -5.29 4.76 4.52
N ILE A 141 -4.47 5.64 3.94
CA ILE A 141 -3.41 5.27 2.98
C ILE A 141 -2.50 4.14 3.48
N ASN A 142 -2.17 4.11 4.75
CA ASN A 142 -1.35 3.07 5.37
C ASN A 142 -2.05 1.69 5.36
N GLN A 143 -3.36 1.64 5.59
CA GLN A 143 -4.13 0.38 5.50
C GLN A 143 -4.21 -0.09 4.05
N PHE A 144 -4.42 0.84 3.11
CA PHE A 144 -4.40 0.53 1.68
C PHE A 144 -3.05 -0.05 1.24
N GLN A 145 -1.95 0.56 1.69
CA GLN A 145 -0.60 0.08 1.44
C GLN A 145 -0.37 -1.33 2.00
N ALA A 146 -0.78 -1.58 3.24
CA ALA A 146 -0.66 -2.90 3.87
C ALA A 146 -1.48 -3.98 3.15
N LEU A 147 -2.72 -3.67 2.77
CA LEU A 147 -3.61 -4.58 2.03
C LEU A 147 -3.02 -5.02 0.68
N ALA A 148 -2.27 -4.14 0.02
CA ALA A 148 -1.64 -4.46 -1.26
C ALA A 148 -0.62 -5.62 -1.16
N TRP A 149 -0.05 -5.86 0.02
CA TRP A 149 0.89 -6.95 0.28
C TRP A 149 0.22 -8.28 0.59
N LEU A 150 -1.06 -8.31 0.94
CA LEU A 150 -1.77 -9.55 1.31
C LEU A 150 -1.66 -10.66 0.24
N PRO A 151 -1.91 -10.40 -1.04
CA PRO A 151 -1.78 -11.43 -2.07
C PRO A 151 -0.34 -11.93 -2.23
N TRP A 152 0.65 -11.07 -2.05
CA TRP A 152 2.07 -11.43 -2.09
C TRP A 152 2.47 -12.31 -0.92
N LEU A 153 1.91 -12.05 0.27
CA LEU A 153 2.10 -12.89 1.45
C LEU A 153 1.60 -14.33 1.19
N LEU A 154 0.37 -14.45 0.66
CA LEU A 154 -0.20 -15.73 0.29
C LEU A 154 0.61 -16.45 -0.80
N TYR A 155 1.10 -15.69 -1.79
CA TYR A 155 1.94 -16.23 -2.85
C TYR A 155 3.27 -16.74 -2.31
N ALA A 156 3.96 -15.96 -1.48
CA ALA A 156 5.26 -16.30 -0.91
C ALA A 156 5.18 -17.54 0.01
N ALA A 157 4.18 -17.59 0.88
CA ALA A 157 3.96 -18.72 1.79
C ALA A 157 3.77 -20.04 1.05
N GLY A 158 3.21 -20.00 -0.14
CA GLY A 158 2.89 -21.17 -0.93
C GLY A 158 3.85 -21.45 -2.11
N LEU A 159 5.01 -20.80 -2.24
CA LEU A 159 5.90 -20.99 -3.40
C LEU A 159 6.33 -22.46 -3.60
N PRO A 160 6.08 -23.07 -4.77
CA PRO A 160 6.50 -24.44 -5.06
C PRO A 160 8.01 -24.51 -5.31
N GLY A 161 8.61 -25.69 -5.05
CA GLY A 161 10.03 -25.93 -5.32
C GLY A 161 11.00 -25.18 -4.41
N ARG A 162 10.52 -24.48 -3.40
CA ARG A 162 11.33 -23.78 -2.39
C ARG A 162 11.38 -24.57 -1.08
N SER A 163 12.52 -24.52 -0.38
CA SER A 163 12.63 -25.09 0.96
C SER A 163 11.71 -24.35 1.95
N ALA A 164 11.39 -24.98 3.07
CA ALA A 164 10.61 -24.34 4.14
C ALA A 164 11.27 -23.03 4.62
N LEU A 165 12.60 -23.02 4.76
CA LEU A 165 13.36 -21.84 5.18
C LEU A 165 13.27 -20.71 4.15
N GLN A 166 13.37 -21.01 2.85
CA GLN A 166 13.23 -20.00 1.80
C GLN A 166 11.83 -19.40 1.76
N ARG A 167 10.78 -20.23 1.93
CA ARG A 167 9.41 -19.74 2.03
C ARG A 167 9.21 -18.86 3.26
N ALA A 168 9.69 -19.31 4.41
CA ALA A 168 9.62 -18.54 5.65
C ALA A 168 10.32 -17.17 5.51
N GLY A 169 11.53 -17.15 4.91
CA GLY A 169 12.25 -15.89 4.69
C GLY A 169 11.52 -14.93 3.77
N LEU A 170 11.00 -15.42 2.62
CA LEU A 170 10.22 -14.56 1.70
C LEU A 170 8.93 -14.07 2.32
N THR A 171 8.21 -14.95 3.04
CA THR A 171 6.98 -14.59 3.75
C THR A 171 7.25 -13.56 4.82
N GLY A 172 8.34 -13.74 5.60
CA GLY A 172 8.78 -12.79 6.62
C GLY A 172 9.14 -11.43 6.04
N LEU A 173 9.82 -11.38 4.89
CA LEU A 173 10.14 -10.12 4.19
C LEU A 173 8.85 -9.38 3.77
N VAL A 174 7.91 -10.09 3.15
CA VAL A 174 6.63 -9.49 2.74
C VAL A 174 5.83 -9.02 3.95
N LEU A 175 5.83 -9.79 5.03
CA LEU A 175 5.16 -9.42 6.28
C LEU A 175 5.80 -8.17 6.91
N ALA A 176 7.12 -8.07 6.89
CA ALA A 176 7.83 -6.89 7.38
C ALA A 176 7.46 -5.64 6.56
N LEU A 177 7.42 -5.74 5.24
CA LEU A 177 7.00 -4.63 4.37
C LEU A 177 5.55 -4.22 4.64
N ALA A 178 4.63 -5.18 4.77
CA ALA A 178 3.25 -4.90 5.13
C ALA A 178 3.14 -4.26 6.52
N GLY A 179 3.92 -4.75 7.50
CA GLY A 179 3.96 -4.21 8.86
C GLY A 179 4.50 -2.78 8.94
N CYS A 180 5.48 -2.42 8.10
CA CYS A 180 5.97 -1.03 8.01
C CYS A 180 4.91 -0.05 7.45
N ALA A 181 3.91 -0.56 6.73
CA ALA A 181 2.79 0.23 6.22
C ALA A 181 1.58 0.24 7.16
N ALA A 182 1.38 -0.83 7.95
CA ALA A 182 0.18 -1.05 8.75
C ALA A 182 0.05 -0.05 9.91
N PRO A 183 -1.19 0.33 10.29
CA PRO A 183 -1.43 1.04 11.54
C PRO A 183 -1.15 0.12 12.74
N PRO A 184 -0.93 0.68 13.96
CA PRO A 184 -0.87 -0.12 15.17
C PRO A 184 -2.18 -0.90 15.34
N ALA A 185 -2.11 -2.09 15.92
CA ALA A 185 -3.30 -2.81 16.34
C ALA A 185 -4.09 -1.88 17.29
N ALA A 186 -5.39 -1.73 17.05
CA ALA A 186 -6.25 -0.99 17.94
C ALA A 186 -6.15 -1.60 19.34
N ASP A 187 -5.82 -0.76 20.32
CA ASP A 187 -5.72 -1.21 21.72
C ASP A 187 -7.14 -1.51 22.23
N THR A 188 -7.51 -2.79 22.17
CA THR A 188 -8.83 -3.26 22.61
C THR A 188 -9.01 -3.18 24.13
N SER A 189 -7.96 -2.79 24.86
CA SER A 189 -8.01 -2.66 26.32
C SER A 189 -8.79 -1.42 26.80
N ALA A 190 -8.99 -0.42 25.94
CA ALA A 190 -9.69 0.83 26.29
C ALA A 190 -11.23 0.72 26.26
N SER A 191 -11.79 -0.39 25.77
CA SER A 191 -13.26 -0.54 25.62
C SER A 191 -13.95 -1.25 26.81
N THR A 192 -13.22 -1.56 27.88
CA THR A 192 -13.75 -2.28 29.06
C THR A 192 -13.71 -1.46 30.36
N ALA A 193 -13.61 -0.13 30.27
CA ALA A 193 -13.69 0.77 31.42
C ALA A 193 -14.97 1.63 31.38
#